data_ce920b2b92c260bcd74e47742cbd15b6
#
_entry.id   ce920b2b92c260bcd74e47742cbd15b6
#
_cell.length_a   1.000
_cell.length_b   1.000
_cell.length_c   1.000
_cell.angle_alpha   90.00
_cell.angle_beta   90.00
_cell.angle_gamma   90.00
#
_symmetry.space_group_name_H-M   'P 1'
#
loop_
_entity.id
_entity.type
_entity.pdbx_description
1 polymer ?
#
loop_
_entity_poly.entity_id
_entity_poly.type
_entity_poly.pdbx_seq_one_letter_code
_entity_poly.pdbx_strand_id
1 'polypeptide(L)'
;LISAPNLVGTPGFLCGEAFSKHYGLEPSSLDAYFDTHIDFEVLAKKFGKMGGIAHIKTVLNHIRKERGKDNVLFLDSGDTWQGTGVALKTKGEAIVKAQNYLGVDVMVGHWEFTYGKERVAELIEMLDAKFVTQNVVGNDPFADDYEELIFEPYTIEKRGGAKIGIIGQSFPFTSTANPKEFTEGWSFGLRLETLQEYVNELRTKHKVDCVVVLSHDGFSVDQEVAKKVNGIDFILSGHTHDPSPEPIVINGTVIVIAGSHGKYIGRLDVDAKNGKVNSYEYKPIPIASNLIPADKEGVKLVNELYKPFDKELNEVLGETKNI
;
A
#
# COMPACT_ATOMS: atom_id res chain seq x y z
N LEU A 1 -13.59 8.10 8.32
CA LEU A 1 -14.12 9.37 8.85
C LEU A 1 -14.72 10.17 7.70
N ILE A 2 -16.03 10.36 7.71
CA ILE A 2 -16.73 11.17 6.70
C ILE A 2 -16.50 12.64 7.08
N SER A 3 -15.60 13.30 6.37
CA SER A 3 -15.27 14.71 6.59
C SER A 3 -16.36 15.68 6.12
N ALA A 4 -17.32 15.20 5.31
CA ALA A 4 -18.41 15.98 4.75
C ALA A 4 -19.75 15.20 4.80
N PRO A 5 -20.36 15.05 5.98
CA PRO A 5 -21.56 14.23 6.17
C PRO A 5 -22.76 14.68 5.32
N ASN A 6 -22.80 15.95 4.94
CA ASN A 6 -23.83 16.50 4.07
C ASN A 6 -23.71 16.07 2.58
N LEU A 7 -22.57 15.47 2.20
CA LEU A 7 -22.32 14.95 0.86
C LEU A 7 -22.56 13.45 0.74
N VAL A 8 -22.81 12.77 1.87
CA VAL A 8 -23.09 11.33 1.88
C VAL A 8 -24.26 10.98 0.96
N GLY A 9 -24.05 10.01 0.07
CA GLY A 9 -25.04 9.59 -0.94
C GLY A 9 -25.01 10.40 -2.24
N THR A 10 -24.19 11.47 -2.32
CA THR A 10 -23.95 12.14 -3.61
C THR A 10 -22.87 11.40 -4.42
N PRO A 11 -22.82 11.58 -5.75
CA PRO A 11 -21.73 11.02 -6.56
C PRO A 11 -20.37 11.46 -6.01
N GLY A 12 -19.49 10.51 -5.73
CA GLY A 12 -18.18 10.76 -5.11
C GLY A 12 -18.13 10.66 -3.58
N PHE A 13 -19.29 10.51 -2.91
CA PHE A 13 -19.38 10.27 -1.46
C PHE A 13 -20.35 9.11 -1.16
N LEU A 14 -20.19 8.03 -1.89
CA LEU A 14 -21.03 6.83 -1.70
C LEU A 14 -20.57 6.07 -0.47
N CYS A 15 -21.51 5.75 0.43
CA CYS A 15 -21.27 4.86 1.57
C CYS A 15 -22.55 4.14 1.96
N GLY A 16 -22.42 3.05 2.72
CA GLY A 16 -23.55 2.29 3.22
C GLY A 16 -24.47 1.79 2.11
N GLU A 17 -25.78 2.00 2.26
CA GLU A 17 -26.79 1.55 1.30
C GLU A 17 -26.62 2.16 -0.10
N ALA A 18 -26.22 3.44 -0.18
CA ALA A 18 -25.96 4.10 -1.47
C ALA A 18 -24.80 3.45 -2.23
N PHE A 19 -23.74 3.05 -1.52
CA PHE A 19 -22.62 2.31 -2.06
C PHE A 19 -23.06 0.92 -2.55
N SER A 20 -23.75 0.16 -1.71
CA SER A 20 -24.28 -1.16 -2.06
C SER A 20 -25.15 -1.13 -3.30
N LYS A 21 -26.06 -0.12 -3.38
CA LYS A 21 -26.95 0.04 -4.54
C LYS A 21 -26.18 0.39 -5.81
N HIS A 22 -25.19 1.28 -5.72
CA HIS A 22 -24.38 1.71 -6.87
C HIS A 22 -23.60 0.57 -7.48
N TYR A 23 -22.94 -0.25 -6.63
CA TYR A 23 -22.12 -1.39 -7.06
C TYR A 23 -22.90 -2.72 -7.15
N GLY A 24 -24.21 -2.72 -6.89
CA GLY A 24 -25.04 -3.91 -6.96
C GLY A 24 -24.66 -4.98 -5.96
N LEU A 25 -24.20 -4.59 -4.75
CA LEU A 25 -23.78 -5.54 -3.73
C LEU A 25 -24.98 -6.23 -3.09
N GLU A 26 -24.97 -7.55 -3.08
CA GLU A 26 -25.97 -8.34 -2.35
C GLU A 26 -25.78 -8.17 -0.84
N PRO A 27 -26.82 -7.82 -0.06
CA PRO A 27 -26.70 -7.45 1.36
C PRO A 27 -26.01 -8.48 2.26
N SER A 28 -26.10 -9.77 1.94
CA SER A 28 -25.49 -10.85 2.73
C SER A 28 -24.23 -11.43 2.11
N SER A 29 -23.65 -10.74 1.13
CA SER A 29 -22.46 -11.20 0.39
C SER A 29 -21.16 -10.94 1.15
N LEU A 30 -20.09 -11.59 0.68
CA LEU A 30 -18.74 -11.34 1.14
C LEU A 30 -18.30 -9.89 0.81
N ASP A 31 -18.67 -9.40 -0.38
CA ASP A 31 -18.33 -8.04 -0.82
C ASP A 31 -19.02 -6.99 0.07
N ALA A 32 -20.30 -7.19 0.43
CA ALA A 32 -20.99 -6.33 1.39
C ALA A 32 -20.28 -6.29 2.76
N TYR A 33 -19.76 -7.43 3.23
CA TYR A 33 -18.99 -7.52 4.49
C TYR A 33 -17.66 -6.76 4.42
N PHE A 34 -16.97 -6.80 3.28
CA PHE A 34 -15.68 -6.17 3.12
C PHE A 34 -15.77 -4.69 2.79
N ASP A 35 -16.78 -4.27 2.02
CA ASP A 35 -16.86 -2.93 1.43
C ASP A 35 -17.83 -2.01 2.15
N THR A 36 -18.65 -2.53 3.07
CA THR A 36 -19.62 -1.71 3.82
C THR A 36 -19.59 -2.01 5.32
N HIS A 37 -20.23 -1.15 6.11
CA HIS A 37 -20.46 -1.37 7.55
C HIS A 37 -21.88 -1.95 7.85
N ILE A 38 -22.70 -2.15 6.79
CA ILE A 38 -24.08 -2.62 6.95
C ILE A 38 -24.07 -4.06 7.44
N ASP A 39 -24.88 -4.33 8.47
CA ASP A 39 -24.99 -5.64 9.10
C ASP A 39 -23.66 -6.27 9.53
N PHE A 40 -22.64 -5.42 9.83
CA PHE A 40 -21.27 -5.87 10.11
C PHE A 40 -21.20 -6.98 11.16
N GLU A 41 -21.94 -6.88 12.28
CA GLU A 41 -21.92 -7.90 13.34
C GLU A 41 -22.45 -9.26 12.85
N VAL A 42 -23.50 -9.25 12.03
CA VAL A 42 -24.08 -10.47 11.43
C VAL A 42 -23.12 -11.09 10.44
N LEU A 43 -22.55 -10.25 9.57
CA LEU A 43 -21.62 -10.69 8.53
C LEU A 43 -20.27 -11.14 9.11
N ALA A 44 -19.79 -10.48 10.19
CA ALA A 44 -18.60 -10.90 10.91
C ALA A 44 -18.75 -12.30 11.56
N LYS A 45 -19.93 -12.61 12.08
CA LYS A 45 -20.25 -13.97 12.56
C LYS A 45 -20.29 -15.00 11.42
N LYS A 46 -20.75 -14.59 10.24
CA LYS A 46 -20.85 -15.45 9.04
C LYS A 46 -19.50 -15.70 8.39
N PHE A 47 -18.72 -14.64 8.14
CA PHE A 47 -17.49 -14.71 7.33
C PHE A 47 -16.20 -14.74 8.16
N GLY A 48 -16.24 -14.27 9.42
CA GLY A 48 -15.13 -14.33 10.35
C GLY A 48 -14.06 -13.26 10.15
N LYS A 49 -12.80 -13.62 10.35
CA LYS A 49 -11.67 -12.68 10.34
C LYS A 49 -11.27 -12.27 8.93
N MET A 50 -10.71 -11.06 8.82
CA MET A 50 -10.14 -10.50 7.58
C MET A 50 -8.62 -10.40 7.68
N GLY A 51 -7.92 -10.54 6.56
CA GLY A 51 -6.48 -10.32 6.46
C GLY A 51 -5.63 -11.47 6.98
N GLY A 52 -4.39 -11.15 7.32
CA GLY A 52 -3.41 -12.08 7.89
C GLY A 52 -2.34 -12.56 6.91
N ILE A 53 -1.07 -12.44 7.33
CA ILE A 53 0.13 -12.73 6.53
C ILE A 53 0.09 -14.12 5.88
N ALA A 54 -0.32 -15.14 6.64
CA ALA A 54 -0.39 -16.52 6.14
C ALA A 54 -1.46 -16.73 5.06
N HIS A 55 -2.57 -16.00 5.13
CA HIS A 55 -3.64 -16.03 4.12
C HIS A 55 -3.26 -15.24 2.87
N ILE A 56 -2.64 -14.07 3.05
CA ILE A 56 -2.04 -13.28 1.96
C ILE A 56 -1.03 -14.13 1.17
N LYS A 57 -0.15 -14.87 1.87
CA LYS A 57 0.82 -15.76 1.23
C LYS A 57 0.16 -16.83 0.37
N THR A 58 -0.93 -17.42 0.83
CA THR A 58 -1.68 -18.41 0.06
C THR A 58 -2.22 -17.83 -1.24
N VAL A 59 -2.83 -16.63 -1.19
CA VAL A 59 -3.34 -15.94 -2.38
C VAL A 59 -2.20 -15.58 -3.33
N LEU A 60 -1.11 -15.00 -2.82
CA LEU A 60 0.08 -14.67 -3.63
C LEU A 60 0.68 -15.90 -4.30
N ASN A 61 0.79 -17.02 -3.59
CA ASN A 61 1.29 -18.27 -4.15
C ASN A 61 0.38 -18.80 -5.27
N HIS A 62 -0.94 -18.62 -5.12
CA HIS A 62 -1.91 -18.98 -6.17
C HIS A 62 -1.72 -18.11 -7.43
N ILE A 63 -1.62 -16.79 -7.28
CA ILE A 63 -1.38 -15.86 -8.38
C ILE A 63 -0.03 -16.15 -9.06
N ARG A 64 1.04 -16.35 -8.27
CA ARG A 64 2.36 -16.68 -8.79
C ARG A 64 2.39 -18.02 -9.54
N LYS A 65 1.57 -19.00 -9.11
CA LYS A 65 1.41 -20.27 -9.82
C LYS A 65 0.62 -20.10 -11.13
N GLU A 66 -0.43 -19.30 -11.11
CA GLU A 66 -1.27 -19.02 -12.28
C GLU A 66 -0.51 -18.26 -13.37
N ARG A 67 0.22 -17.20 -13.00
CA ARG A 67 0.88 -16.28 -13.92
C ARG A 67 2.34 -16.63 -14.23
N GLY A 68 2.97 -17.47 -13.39
CA GLY A 68 4.42 -17.63 -13.34
C GLY A 68 5.07 -16.59 -12.43
N LYS A 69 5.96 -17.03 -11.54
CA LYS A 69 6.59 -16.16 -10.53
C LYS A 69 7.30 -14.94 -11.16
N ASP A 70 7.94 -15.14 -12.30
CA ASP A 70 8.72 -14.10 -12.99
C ASP A 70 7.83 -13.07 -13.74
N ASN A 71 6.51 -13.26 -13.71
CA ASN A 71 5.53 -12.36 -14.30
C ASN A 71 4.76 -11.55 -13.24
N VAL A 72 5.09 -11.70 -11.96
CA VAL A 72 4.36 -11.07 -10.84
C VAL A 72 5.29 -10.14 -10.08
N LEU A 73 4.84 -8.90 -9.85
CA LEU A 73 5.38 -7.98 -8.86
C LEU A 73 4.43 -7.92 -7.66
N PHE A 74 4.99 -7.90 -6.46
CA PHE A 74 4.25 -7.62 -5.25
C PHE A 74 4.76 -6.31 -4.64
N LEU A 75 3.91 -5.28 -4.67
CA LEU A 75 4.25 -3.91 -4.30
C LEU A 75 3.53 -3.52 -3.00
N ASP A 76 4.21 -2.72 -2.18
CA ASP A 76 3.70 -2.25 -0.90
C ASP A 76 3.72 -0.72 -0.84
N SER A 77 2.56 -0.10 -0.76
CA SER A 77 2.41 1.35 -0.74
C SER A 77 2.66 2.02 0.62
N GLY A 78 3.30 1.32 1.57
CA GLY A 78 3.73 1.89 2.84
C GLY A 78 2.70 1.80 3.98
N ASP A 79 3.05 2.38 5.12
CA ASP A 79 2.32 2.26 6.41
C ASP A 79 2.34 0.83 6.97
N THR A 80 3.34 0.06 6.62
CA THR A 80 3.35 -1.38 6.88
C THR A 80 4.10 -1.73 8.17
N TRP A 81 5.15 -0.97 8.54
CA TRP A 81 6.00 -1.30 9.69
C TRP A 81 5.41 -0.95 11.06
N GLN A 82 4.25 -0.31 11.10
CA GLN A 82 3.52 0.07 12.31
C GLN A 82 2.10 -0.51 12.35
N GLY A 83 1.38 -0.27 13.43
CA GLY A 83 -0.05 -0.58 13.57
C GLY A 83 -0.37 -1.86 14.36
N THR A 84 0.62 -2.61 14.83
CA THR A 84 0.41 -3.78 15.72
C THR A 84 1.30 -3.72 16.96
N GLY A 85 0.88 -4.40 18.04
CA GLY A 85 1.69 -4.47 19.27
C GLY A 85 3.06 -5.10 19.03
N VAL A 86 3.15 -6.12 18.18
CA VAL A 86 4.43 -6.76 17.81
C VAL A 86 5.30 -5.82 16.99
N ALA A 87 4.73 -5.07 16.04
CA ALA A 87 5.47 -4.07 15.28
C ALA A 87 6.06 -3.00 16.20
N LEU A 88 5.28 -2.49 17.15
CA LEU A 88 5.73 -1.51 18.13
C LEU A 88 6.88 -2.07 19.00
N LYS A 89 6.73 -3.27 19.56
CA LYS A 89 7.73 -3.92 20.44
C LYS A 89 9.03 -4.22 19.72
N THR A 90 8.99 -4.51 18.43
CA THR A 90 10.16 -4.84 17.60
C THR A 90 10.65 -3.65 16.78
N LYS A 91 10.04 -2.47 16.93
CA LYS A 91 10.33 -1.27 16.13
C LYS A 91 10.41 -1.61 14.64
N GLY A 92 9.35 -2.26 14.10
CA GLY A 92 9.21 -2.59 12.68
C GLY A 92 9.83 -3.93 12.23
N GLU A 93 10.80 -4.48 12.96
CA GLU A 93 11.55 -5.67 12.52
C GLU A 93 10.67 -6.90 12.21
N ALA A 94 9.68 -7.16 13.03
CA ALA A 94 8.77 -8.29 12.83
C ALA A 94 8.02 -8.17 11.49
N ILE A 95 7.67 -6.95 11.10
CA ILE A 95 6.95 -6.72 9.84
C ILE A 95 7.89 -6.83 8.65
N VAL A 96 9.13 -6.32 8.74
CA VAL A 96 10.15 -6.52 7.69
C VAL A 96 10.36 -8.01 7.43
N LYS A 97 10.47 -8.84 8.47
CA LYS A 97 10.53 -10.30 8.32
C LYS A 97 9.31 -10.89 7.62
N ALA A 98 8.11 -10.34 7.90
CA ALA A 98 6.88 -10.76 7.23
C ALA A 98 6.84 -10.33 5.76
N GLN A 99 7.31 -9.12 5.43
CA GLN A 99 7.43 -8.65 4.05
C GLN A 99 8.41 -9.50 3.23
N ASN A 100 9.58 -9.82 3.80
CA ASN A 100 10.56 -10.72 3.17
C ASN A 100 9.97 -12.12 2.92
N TYR A 101 9.24 -12.66 3.91
CA TYR A 101 8.51 -13.92 3.75
C TYR A 101 7.44 -13.86 2.65
N LEU A 102 6.68 -12.79 2.54
CA LEU A 102 5.71 -12.59 1.46
C LEU A 102 6.40 -12.44 0.10
N GLY A 103 7.62 -11.92 0.09
CA GLY A 103 8.38 -11.58 -1.11
C GLY A 103 7.83 -10.32 -1.74
N VAL A 104 7.83 -9.22 -0.99
CA VAL A 104 7.61 -7.87 -1.50
C VAL A 104 8.78 -7.50 -2.39
N ASP A 105 8.51 -6.96 -3.57
CA ASP A 105 9.55 -6.56 -4.53
C ASP A 105 9.96 -5.10 -4.37
N VAL A 106 8.99 -4.19 -4.15
CA VAL A 106 9.24 -2.75 -3.98
C VAL A 106 8.26 -2.18 -2.95
N MET A 107 8.73 -1.25 -2.13
CA MET A 107 7.89 -0.50 -1.19
C MET A 107 8.24 0.98 -1.13
N VAL A 108 7.31 1.77 -0.61
CA VAL A 108 7.45 3.18 -0.23
C VAL A 108 7.14 3.34 1.26
N GLY A 109 7.52 4.45 1.87
CA GLY A 109 7.31 4.68 3.30
C GLY A 109 6.35 5.82 3.62
N HIS A 110 5.79 5.76 4.87
CA HIS A 110 5.04 6.84 5.54
C HIS A 110 5.33 6.82 7.06
N TRP A 111 4.56 6.04 7.84
CA TRP A 111 4.82 5.90 9.28
C TRP A 111 6.14 5.18 9.59
N GLU A 112 6.75 4.54 8.61
CA GLU A 112 8.09 3.96 8.69
C GLU A 112 9.10 4.98 9.17
N PHE A 113 9.02 6.21 8.67
CA PHE A 113 9.95 7.31 9.02
C PHE A 113 9.90 7.71 10.50
N THR A 114 8.79 7.44 11.19
CA THR A 114 8.61 7.81 12.60
C THR A 114 9.45 7.00 13.58
N TYR A 115 10.12 5.95 13.11
CA TYR A 115 11.13 5.24 13.92
C TYR A 115 12.48 5.98 14.00
N GLY A 116 12.64 7.07 13.26
CA GLY A 116 13.91 7.82 13.18
C GLY A 116 14.90 7.25 12.19
N LYS A 117 15.86 8.08 11.76
CA LYS A 117 16.76 7.79 10.63
C LYS A 117 17.55 6.50 10.80
N GLU A 118 18.16 6.31 11.96
CA GLU A 118 19.03 5.16 12.25
C GLU A 118 18.22 3.87 12.15
N ARG A 119 17.01 3.85 12.77
CA ARG A 119 16.19 2.64 12.74
C ARG A 119 15.63 2.35 11.36
N VAL A 120 15.24 3.36 10.61
CA VAL A 120 14.79 3.19 9.22
C VAL A 120 15.90 2.60 8.36
N ALA A 121 17.14 3.10 8.50
CA ALA A 121 18.29 2.56 7.77
C ALA A 121 18.53 1.08 8.11
N GLU A 122 18.53 0.71 9.40
CA GLU A 122 18.67 -0.68 9.84
C GLU A 122 17.57 -1.59 9.23
N LEU A 123 16.33 -1.11 9.22
CA LEU A 123 15.21 -1.88 8.68
C LEU A 123 15.29 -2.05 7.16
N ILE A 124 15.75 -1.03 6.44
CA ILE A 124 15.99 -1.09 5.00
C ILE A 124 17.12 -2.09 4.67
N GLU A 125 18.18 -2.14 5.48
CA GLU A 125 19.25 -3.15 5.32
C GLU A 125 18.75 -4.59 5.52
N MET A 126 17.72 -4.78 6.35
CA MET A 126 17.09 -6.09 6.59
C MET A 126 16.04 -6.46 5.54
N LEU A 127 15.59 -5.50 4.75
CA LEU A 127 14.49 -5.65 3.80
C LEU A 127 15.01 -6.21 2.47
N ASP A 128 14.38 -7.28 1.98
CA ASP A 128 14.68 -7.83 0.65
C ASP A 128 14.09 -6.96 -0.49
N ALA A 129 13.02 -6.21 -0.20
CA ALA A 129 12.39 -5.31 -1.16
C ALA A 129 13.23 -4.05 -1.39
N LYS A 130 13.08 -3.44 -2.57
CA LYS A 130 13.62 -2.11 -2.83
C LYS A 130 12.75 -1.06 -2.16
N PHE A 131 13.36 -0.22 -1.33
CA PHE A 131 12.71 0.94 -0.74
C PHE A 131 12.94 2.15 -1.64
N VAL A 132 11.88 2.75 -2.18
CA VAL A 132 11.99 3.87 -3.13
C VAL A 132 11.13 5.04 -2.70
N THR A 133 11.65 6.28 -2.82
CA THR A 133 10.86 7.49 -2.64
C THR A 133 11.58 8.70 -3.25
N GLN A 134 10.88 9.43 -4.13
CA GLN A 134 11.46 10.57 -4.83
C GLN A 134 11.31 11.89 -4.06
N ASN A 135 10.42 11.93 -3.08
CA ASN A 135 10.00 13.15 -2.41
C ASN A 135 10.46 13.28 -0.95
N VAL A 136 11.36 12.40 -0.51
CA VAL A 136 12.04 12.51 0.78
C VAL A 136 13.50 12.86 0.55
N VAL A 137 13.89 14.05 0.98
CA VAL A 137 15.25 14.57 0.78
C VAL A 137 15.85 15.05 2.09
N GLY A 138 17.17 15.19 2.12
CA GLY A 138 17.88 15.85 3.23
C GLY A 138 17.44 17.31 3.37
N ASN A 139 17.51 17.83 4.59
CA ASN A 139 17.27 19.25 4.87
C ASN A 139 18.32 19.84 5.81
N ASP A 140 19.55 19.36 5.71
CA ASP A 140 20.67 19.96 6.46
C ASP A 140 21.04 21.31 5.83
N PRO A 141 20.78 22.46 6.51
CA PRO A 141 21.06 23.77 5.98
C PRO A 141 22.56 24.07 5.85
N PHE A 142 23.43 23.21 6.36
CA PHE A 142 24.88 23.32 6.28
C PHE A 142 25.50 22.35 5.25
N ALA A 143 24.70 21.50 4.61
CA ALA A 143 25.15 20.64 3.53
C ALA A 143 25.37 21.45 2.24
N ASP A 144 26.39 21.08 1.45
CA ASP A 144 26.66 21.69 0.13
C ASP A 144 25.48 21.50 -0.83
N ASP A 145 24.75 20.38 -0.70
CA ASP A 145 23.51 20.10 -1.40
C ASP A 145 22.36 20.01 -0.38
N TYR A 146 21.59 21.10 -0.26
CA TYR A 146 20.53 21.25 0.73
C TYR A 146 19.37 20.25 0.56
N GLU A 147 19.16 19.71 -0.64
CA GLU A 147 18.10 18.78 -0.97
C GLU A 147 18.65 17.45 -1.55
N GLU A 148 19.66 16.89 -0.90
CA GLU A 148 20.22 15.60 -1.31
C GLU A 148 19.17 14.49 -1.22
N LEU A 149 19.11 13.63 -2.26
CA LEU A 149 18.28 12.42 -2.24
C LEU A 149 18.79 11.47 -1.15
N ILE A 150 17.90 11.07 -0.26
CA ILE A 150 18.19 10.11 0.82
C ILE A 150 17.99 8.68 0.35
N PHE A 151 17.05 8.48 -0.55
CA PHE A 151 16.65 7.16 -1.06
C PHE A 151 16.66 7.15 -2.58
N GLU A 152 16.70 5.95 -3.17
CA GLU A 152 16.50 5.80 -4.61
C GLU A 152 15.10 6.31 -4.99
N PRO A 153 14.98 7.22 -5.96
CA PRO A 153 13.69 7.82 -6.31
C PRO A 153 12.76 6.84 -7.03
N TYR A 154 13.34 5.90 -7.78
CA TYR A 154 12.62 4.89 -8.55
C TYR A 154 13.46 3.63 -8.73
N THR A 155 12.81 2.58 -9.17
CA THR A 155 13.47 1.36 -9.67
C THR A 155 12.89 0.93 -11.02
N ILE A 156 13.63 0.09 -11.72
CA ILE A 156 13.18 -0.50 -12.98
C ILE A 156 13.16 -2.01 -12.83
N GLU A 157 11.98 -2.58 -12.95
CA GLU A 157 11.75 -4.01 -12.88
C GLU A 157 11.44 -4.61 -14.25
N LYS A 158 11.82 -5.87 -14.44
CA LYS A 158 11.48 -6.63 -15.65
C LYS A 158 10.59 -7.79 -15.23
N ARG A 159 9.36 -7.83 -15.74
CA ARG A 159 8.40 -8.90 -15.49
C ARG A 159 7.63 -9.21 -16.75
N GLY A 160 7.44 -10.49 -17.06
CA GLY A 160 6.67 -10.92 -18.23
C GLY A 160 7.18 -10.38 -19.57
N GLY A 161 8.46 -10.02 -19.65
CA GLY A 161 9.03 -9.38 -20.82
C GLY A 161 8.83 -7.86 -20.90
N ALA A 162 8.01 -7.26 -20.02
CA ALA A 162 7.83 -5.82 -19.91
C ALA A 162 8.90 -5.19 -19.00
N LYS A 163 9.26 -3.95 -19.32
CA LYS A 163 10.14 -3.09 -18.51
C LYS A 163 9.28 -2.05 -17.81
N ILE A 164 9.24 -2.10 -16.47
CA ILE A 164 8.35 -1.33 -15.62
C ILE A 164 9.18 -0.37 -14.78
N GLY A 165 8.95 0.94 -14.92
CA GLY A 165 9.51 1.96 -14.03
C GLY A 165 8.56 2.17 -12.86
N ILE A 166 9.08 2.09 -11.63
CA ILE A 166 8.31 2.26 -10.39
C ILE A 166 8.91 3.41 -9.61
N ILE A 167 8.20 4.52 -9.52
CA ILE A 167 8.59 5.71 -8.76
C ILE A 167 7.91 5.65 -7.39
N GLY A 168 8.67 5.86 -6.31
CA GLY A 168 8.11 5.94 -4.97
C GLY A 168 7.66 7.36 -4.64
N GLN A 169 6.49 7.48 -3.97
CA GLN A 169 5.92 8.73 -3.52
C GLN A 169 5.42 8.57 -2.08
N SER A 170 6.16 9.12 -1.12
CA SER A 170 5.84 9.08 0.31
C SER A 170 4.87 10.19 0.69
N PHE A 171 4.16 10.02 1.82
CA PHE A 171 3.19 11.00 2.31
C PHE A 171 3.83 12.40 2.48
N PRO A 172 3.35 13.42 1.74
CA PRO A 172 4.03 14.70 1.64
C PRO A 172 3.95 15.56 2.91
N PHE A 173 3.05 15.21 3.83
CA PHE A 173 2.85 15.93 5.10
C PHE A 173 3.39 15.18 6.32
N THR A 174 4.26 14.19 6.13
CA THR A 174 4.80 13.35 7.23
C THR A 174 5.43 14.19 8.34
N SER A 175 6.21 15.20 8.01
CA SER A 175 6.88 16.07 8.99
C SER A 175 5.92 17.01 9.74
N THR A 176 4.75 17.32 9.18
CA THR A 176 3.73 18.16 9.83
C THR A 176 2.71 17.35 10.61
N ALA A 177 2.55 16.07 10.27
CA ALA A 177 1.63 15.14 10.94
C ALA A 177 2.26 14.46 12.18
N ASN A 178 3.56 14.59 12.37
CA ASN A 178 4.32 13.93 13.43
C ASN A 178 5.15 14.91 14.26
N PRO A 179 5.56 14.54 15.49
CA PRO A 179 6.58 15.26 16.23
C PRO A 179 7.85 15.47 15.40
N LYS A 180 8.43 16.67 15.47
CA LYS A 180 9.58 17.05 14.63
C LYS A 180 10.78 16.13 14.78
N GLU A 181 11.01 15.63 15.99
CA GLU A 181 12.11 14.72 16.33
C GLU A 181 12.03 13.36 15.60
N PHE A 182 10.86 12.96 15.13
CA PHE A 182 10.69 11.69 14.40
C PHE A 182 11.24 11.77 12.97
N THR A 183 11.22 12.96 12.39
CA THR A 183 11.60 13.18 11.00
C THR A 183 12.71 14.23 10.84
N GLU A 184 13.49 14.46 11.91
CA GLU A 184 14.58 15.44 11.92
C GLU A 184 15.59 15.18 10.79
N GLY A 185 15.93 16.25 10.07
CA GLY A 185 16.85 16.23 8.95
C GLY A 185 16.30 15.63 7.67
N TRP A 186 14.98 15.38 7.59
CA TRP A 186 14.28 15.02 6.38
C TRP A 186 13.24 16.09 6.00
N SER A 187 13.14 16.37 4.71
CA SER A 187 12.10 17.20 4.11
C SER A 187 11.18 16.36 3.25
N PHE A 188 9.90 16.59 3.42
CA PHE A 188 8.83 15.93 2.66
C PHE A 188 8.09 16.99 1.84
N GLY A 189 7.49 16.58 0.75
CA GLY A 189 6.70 17.46 -0.10
C GLY A 189 6.13 16.68 -1.29
N LEU A 190 5.25 17.29 -2.05
CA LEU A 190 4.65 16.63 -3.21
C LEU A 190 5.61 16.55 -4.41
N ARG A 191 6.48 17.56 -4.60
CA ARG A 191 7.57 17.63 -5.59
C ARG A 191 7.16 17.20 -7.00
N LEU A 192 6.10 17.82 -7.53
CA LEU A 192 5.50 17.44 -8.82
C LEU A 192 6.44 17.63 -10.02
N GLU A 193 7.27 18.65 -9.98
CA GLU A 193 8.26 18.94 -11.03
C GLU A 193 9.29 17.80 -11.09
N THR A 194 9.84 17.40 -9.97
CA THR A 194 10.79 16.29 -9.86
C THR A 194 10.14 14.96 -10.27
N LEU A 195 8.89 14.73 -9.86
CA LEU A 195 8.14 13.55 -10.28
C LEU A 195 7.98 13.52 -11.81
N GLN A 196 7.65 14.65 -12.45
CA GLN A 196 7.57 14.75 -13.90
C GLN A 196 8.92 14.48 -14.59
N GLU A 197 10.01 14.95 -14.01
CA GLU A 197 11.37 14.70 -14.52
C GLU A 197 11.69 13.19 -14.51
N TYR A 198 11.40 12.48 -13.42
CA TYR A 198 11.59 11.03 -13.34
C TYR A 198 10.70 10.26 -14.31
N VAL A 199 9.44 10.66 -14.48
CA VAL A 199 8.57 10.08 -15.51
C VAL A 199 9.17 10.25 -16.89
N ASN A 200 9.65 11.47 -17.22
CA ASN A 200 10.30 11.76 -18.51
C ASN A 200 11.57 10.94 -18.71
N GLU A 201 12.41 10.81 -17.68
CA GLU A 201 13.62 10.01 -17.71
C GLU A 201 13.31 8.53 -17.98
N LEU A 202 12.36 7.96 -17.24
CA LEU A 202 11.92 6.57 -17.44
C LEU A 202 11.42 6.33 -18.87
N ARG A 203 10.64 7.26 -19.43
CA ARG A 203 10.10 7.16 -20.79
C ARG A 203 11.16 7.33 -21.87
N THR A 204 12.01 8.36 -21.76
CA THR A 204 12.93 8.76 -22.83
C THR A 204 14.29 8.05 -22.77
N LYS A 205 14.93 8.04 -21.60
CA LYS A 205 16.26 7.44 -21.39
C LYS A 205 16.17 5.94 -21.20
N HIS A 206 15.27 5.49 -20.31
CA HIS A 206 15.14 4.09 -19.95
C HIS A 206 14.19 3.32 -20.86
N LYS A 207 13.31 4.00 -21.59
CA LYS A 207 12.35 3.41 -22.55
C LYS A 207 11.53 2.29 -21.92
N VAL A 208 10.95 2.58 -20.74
CA VAL A 208 10.10 1.63 -20.04
C VAL A 208 8.77 1.43 -20.76
N ASP A 209 8.19 0.25 -20.65
CA ASP A 209 6.88 -0.07 -21.22
C ASP A 209 5.73 0.45 -20.37
N CYS A 210 5.95 0.56 -19.06
CA CYS A 210 4.96 1.01 -18.09
C CYS A 210 5.62 1.90 -17.03
N VAL A 211 4.96 2.99 -16.63
CA VAL A 211 5.33 3.84 -15.48
C VAL A 211 4.29 3.70 -14.40
N VAL A 212 4.71 3.28 -13.23
CA VAL A 212 3.91 3.14 -12.02
C VAL A 212 4.41 4.13 -10.98
N VAL A 213 3.51 4.89 -10.37
CA VAL A 213 3.76 5.60 -9.12
C VAL A 213 3.22 4.75 -7.98
N LEU A 214 4.12 4.27 -7.13
CA LEU A 214 3.78 3.60 -5.88
C LEU A 214 3.63 4.69 -4.83
N SER A 215 2.38 5.04 -4.51
CA SER A 215 2.05 6.27 -3.78
C SER A 215 1.50 6.00 -2.39
N HIS A 216 1.92 6.87 -1.46
CA HIS A 216 1.27 7.01 -0.15
C HIS A 216 0.67 8.41 0.07
N ASP A 217 0.45 9.17 -0.99
CA ASP A 217 -0.09 10.55 -0.90
C ASP A 217 -1.55 10.59 -0.40
N GLY A 218 -2.29 9.52 -0.63
CA GLY A 218 -3.72 9.45 -0.42
C GLY A 218 -4.54 9.84 -1.65
N PHE A 219 -5.73 9.25 -1.76
CA PHE A 219 -6.55 9.29 -2.97
C PHE A 219 -6.81 10.70 -3.52
N SER A 220 -7.14 11.67 -2.67
CA SER A 220 -7.44 13.04 -3.12
C SER A 220 -6.20 13.72 -3.72
N VAL A 221 -5.02 13.48 -3.15
CA VAL A 221 -3.76 14.02 -3.65
C VAL A 221 -3.33 13.31 -4.93
N ASP A 222 -3.48 11.99 -4.98
CA ASP A 222 -3.19 11.19 -6.18
C ASP A 222 -4.02 11.60 -7.40
N GLN A 223 -5.27 12.04 -7.19
CA GLN A 223 -6.08 12.61 -8.26
C GLN A 223 -5.47 13.92 -8.81
N GLU A 224 -4.93 14.77 -7.94
CA GLU A 224 -4.25 15.99 -8.37
C GLU A 224 -2.91 15.71 -9.06
N VAL A 225 -2.18 14.70 -8.59
CA VAL A 225 -0.97 14.18 -9.26
C VAL A 225 -1.32 13.73 -10.68
N ALA A 226 -2.34 12.90 -10.84
CA ALA A 226 -2.79 12.41 -12.15
C ALA A 226 -3.25 13.52 -13.11
N LYS A 227 -3.79 14.63 -12.58
CA LYS A 227 -4.16 15.81 -13.40
C LYS A 227 -2.96 16.61 -13.89
N LYS A 228 -1.88 16.65 -13.11
CA LYS A 228 -0.75 17.57 -13.29
C LYS A 228 0.49 16.93 -13.90
N VAL A 229 0.73 15.65 -13.63
CA VAL A 229 1.89 14.90 -14.12
C VAL A 229 1.48 14.01 -15.29
N ASN A 230 2.16 14.18 -16.41
CA ASN A 230 1.86 13.44 -17.64
C ASN A 230 2.76 12.21 -17.78
N GLY A 231 2.24 11.16 -18.40
CA GLY A 231 3.03 9.97 -18.75
C GLY A 231 3.07 8.89 -17.66
N ILE A 232 2.30 9.03 -16.57
CA ILE A 232 2.06 7.97 -15.60
C ILE A 232 0.97 7.04 -16.16
N ASP A 233 1.17 5.72 -16.14
CA ASP A 233 0.14 4.75 -16.51
C ASP A 233 -0.72 4.38 -15.29
N PHE A 234 -0.08 4.09 -14.16
CA PHE A 234 -0.77 3.66 -12.93
C PHE A 234 -0.27 4.41 -11.70
N ILE A 235 -1.21 4.75 -10.82
CA ILE A 235 -0.93 5.14 -9.43
C ILE A 235 -1.52 4.05 -8.52
N LEU A 236 -0.65 3.37 -7.77
CA LEU A 236 -1.06 2.42 -6.74
C LEU A 236 -1.11 3.19 -5.42
N SER A 237 -2.31 3.63 -5.04
CA SER A 237 -2.54 4.58 -3.97
C SER A 237 -2.65 3.90 -2.60
N GLY A 238 -2.03 4.49 -1.59
CA GLY A 238 -2.14 4.14 -0.17
C GLY A 238 -2.81 5.23 0.66
N HIS A 239 -2.57 5.23 1.98
CA HIS A 239 -2.97 6.24 2.98
C HIS A 239 -4.48 6.34 3.27
N THR A 240 -5.34 6.34 2.27
CA THR A 240 -6.79 6.59 2.44
C THR A 240 -7.52 5.44 3.15
N HIS A 241 -6.96 4.22 3.11
CA HIS A 241 -7.50 3.01 3.73
C HIS A 241 -8.80 2.46 3.12
N ASP A 242 -9.39 3.14 2.14
CA ASP A 242 -10.61 2.69 1.46
C ASP A 242 -10.25 1.87 0.21
N PRO A 243 -10.85 0.71 -0.03
CA PRO A 243 -10.66 0.00 -1.28
C PRO A 243 -11.40 0.72 -2.42
N SER A 244 -10.83 0.72 -3.63
CA SER A 244 -11.57 1.07 -4.84
C SER A 244 -12.07 -0.21 -5.49
N PRO A 245 -13.40 -0.42 -5.61
CA PRO A 245 -13.94 -1.59 -6.30
C PRO A 245 -13.58 -1.59 -7.79
N GLU A 246 -13.44 -0.41 -8.37
CA GLU A 246 -13.12 -0.18 -9.77
C GLU A 246 -11.97 0.82 -9.91
N PRO A 247 -11.20 0.75 -11.00
CA PRO A 247 -10.17 1.75 -11.31
C PRO A 247 -10.77 3.13 -11.56
N ILE A 248 -10.08 4.18 -11.11
CA ILE A 248 -10.45 5.56 -11.39
C ILE A 248 -9.46 6.11 -12.42
N VAL A 249 -9.97 6.65 -13.53
CA VAL A 249 -9.11 7.15 -14.62
C VAL A 249 -9.16 8.67 -14.69
N ILE A 250 -8.01 9.30 -14.56
CA ILE A 250 -7.85 10.76 -14.64
C ILE A 250 -6.70 11.07 -15.58
N ASN A 251 -6.97 11.88 -16.61
CA ASN A 251 -5.97 12.28 -17.61
C ASN A 251 -5.17 11.11 -18.22
N GLY A 252 -5.82 9.95 -18.39
CA GLY A 252 -5.19 8.72 -18.89
C GLY A 252 -4.43 7.90 -17.84
N THR A 253 -4.22 8.42 -16.63
CA THR A 253 -3.63 7.70 -15.51
C THR A 253 -4.69 6.90 -14.76
N VAL A 254 -4.42 5.65 -14.51
CA VAL A 254 -5.30 4.72 -13.76
C VAL A 254 -4.90 4.71 -12.29
N ILE A 255 -5.83 5.04 -11.40
CA ILE A 255 -5.63 5.02 -9.94
C ILE A 255 -6.37 3.83 -9.36
N VAL A 256 -5.69 3.02 -8.54
CA VAL A 256 -6.29 1.90 -7.80
C VAL A 256 -5.85 1.95 -6.33
N ILE A 257 -6.75 1.53 -5.44
CA ILE A 257 -6.52 1.49 -3.99
C ILE A 257 -6.92 0.11 -3.47
N ALA A 258 -5.98 -0.58 -2.81
CA ALA A 258 -6.21 -1.93 -2.30
C ALA A 258 -6.78 -1.97 -0.86
N GLY A 259 -7.22 -0.83 -0.32
CA GLY A 259 -7.69 -0.75 1.07
C GLY A 259 -6.54 -0.79 2.09
N SER A 260 -6.77 -1.39 3.25
CA SER A 260 -5.83 -1.34 4.37
C SER A 260 -5.79 -2.65 5.17
N HIS A 261 -4.82 -2.73 6.11
CA HIS A 261 -4.69 -3.79 7.13
C HIS A 261 -4.58 -5.20 6.54
N GLY A 262 -4.10 -5.34 5.29
CA GLY A 262 -4.01 -6.63 4.62
C GLY A 262 -5.36 -7.30 4.36
N LYS A 263 -6.47 -6.54 4.40
CA LYS A 263 -7.81 -7.06 4.11
C LYS A 263 -8.02 -7.40 2.64
N TYR A 264 -7.23 -6.76 1.76
CA TYR A 264 -7.29 -7.00 0.32
C TYR A 264 -5.91 -7.15 -0.29
N ILE A 265 -5.85 -7.79 -1.43
CA ILE A 265 -4.79 -7.68 -2.42
C ILE A 265 -5.39 -7.00 -3.65
N GLY A 266 -4.86 -5.86 -4.05
CA GLY A 266 -5.17 -5.26 -5.34
C GLY A 266 -4.44 -6.01 -6.44
N ARG A 267 -5.15 -6.80 -7.24
CA ARG A 267 -4.60 -7.49 -8.41
C ARG A 267 -4.79 -6.62 -9.63
N LEU A 268 -3.69 -6.21 -10.25
CA LEU A 268 -3.66 -5.46 -11.50
C LEU A 268 -2.91 -6.27 -12.55
N ASP A 269 -3.63 -6.88 -13.48
CA ASP A 269 -3.07 -7.58 -14.62
C ASP A 269 -2.85 -6.59 -15.77
N VAL A 270 -1.62 -6.50 -16.30
CA VAL A 270 -1.24 -5.50 -17.29
C VAL A 270 -0.59 -6.15 -18.51
N ASP A 271 -1.03 -5.80 -19.70
CA ASP A 271 -0.31 -6.04 -20.95
C ASP A 271 0.41 -4.75 -21.36
N ALA A 272 1.74 -4.73 -21.20
CA ALA A 272 2.59 -3.59 -21.57
C ALA A 272 3.74 -4.02 -22.47
N LYS A 273 3.90 -3.32 -23.58
CA LYS A 273 4.95 -3.62 -24.57
C LYS A 273 5.17 -2.44 -25.50
N ASN A 274 6.40 -2.30 -26.00
CA ASN A 274 6.79 -1.26 -26.97
C ASN A 274 6.52 0.17 -26.44
N GLY A 275 6.81 0.40 -25.16
CA GLY A 275 6.73 1.71 -24.54
C GLY A 275 5.30 2.14 -24.14
N LYS A 276 4.33 1.22 -24.11
CA LYS A 276 2.94 1.53 -23.74
C LYS A 276 2.22 0.37 -23.08
N VAL A 277 1.19 0.71 -22.31
CA VAL A 277 0.16 -0.21 -21.81
C VAL A 277 -0.89 -0.42 -22.92
N ASN A 278 -1.13 -1.68 -23.29
CA ASN A 278 -2.13 -2.07 -24.29
C ASN A 278 -3.50 -2.34 -23.64
N SER A 279 -3.49 -3.01 -22.50
CA SER A 279 -4.71 -3.31 -21.72
C SER A 279 -4.36 -3.57 -20.25
N TYR A 280 -5.35 -3.45 -19.39
CA TYR A 280 -5.25 -3.83 -17.99
C TYR A 280 -6.58 -4.35 -17.45
N GLU A 281 -6.51 -5.12 -16.37
CA GLU A 281 -7.66 -5.56 -15.58
C GLU A 281 -7.31 -5.40 -14.10
N TYR A 282 -8.22 -4.79 -13.33
CA TYR A 282 -8.06 -4.62 -11.89
C TYR A 282 -9.14 -5.38 -11.13
N LYS A 283 -8.73 -6.03 -10.04
CA LYS A 283 -9.64 -6.72 -9.12
C LYS A 283 -9.11 -6.64 -7.68
N PRO A 284 -9.84 -6.03 -6.75
CA PRO A 284 -9.57 -6.20 -5.34
C PRO A 284 -9.94 -7.62 -4.92
N ILE A 285 -9.01 -8.33 -4.26
CA ILE A 285 -9.22 -9.70 -3.78
C ILE A 285 -9.35 -9.64 -2.26
N PRO A 286 -10.54 -9.87 -1.69
CA PRO A 286 -10.74 -9.84 -0.25
C PRO A 286 -10.05 -11.04 0.42
N ILE A 287 -9.33 -10.78 1.51
CA ILE A 287 -8.63 -11.82 2.29
C ILE A 287 -9.53 -12.25 3.44
N ALA A 288 -10.49 -13.13 3.14
CA ALA A 288 -11.38 -13.73 4.13
C ALA A 288 -10.66 -14.91 4.80
N SER A 289 -10.08 -14.69 5.97
CA SER A 289 -9.20 -15.65 6.66
C SER A 289 -9.86 -17.00 6.94
N ASN A 290 -11.17 -17.00 7.21
CA ASN A 290 -11.90 -18.25 7.46
C ASN A 290 -12.21 -19.05 6.19
N LEU A 291 -12.08 -18.44 4.99
CA LEU A 291 -12.35 -19.08 3.71
C LEU A 291 -11.08 -19.43 2.94
N ILE A 292 -9.96 -18.76 3.25
CA ILE A 292 -8.67 -18.97 2.60
C ILE A 292 -7.78 -19.81 3.53
N PRO A 293 -7.26 -20.96 3.10
CA PRO A 293 -6.32 -21.73 3.91
C PRO A 293 -5.07 -20.94 4.27
N ALA A 294 -4.69 -20.96 5.54
CA ALA A 294 -3.45 -20.31 5.96
C ALA A 294 -2.22 -21.11 5.45
N ASP A 295 -1.22 -20.41 4.94
CA ASP A 295 0.08 -21.01 4.62
C ASP A 295 0.78 -21.47 5.90
N LYS A 296 1.28 -22.72 5.92
CA LYS A 296 1.80 -23.35 7.12
C LYS A 296 3.07 -22.67 7.65
N GLU A 297 3.98 -22.30 6.78
CA GLU A 297 5.20 -21.59 7.16
C GLU A 297 4.89 -20.17 7.61
N GLY A 298 3.88 -19.53 7.01
CA GLY A 298 3.38 -18.23 7.44
C GLY A 298 2.79 -18.26 8.85
N VAL A 299 2.02 -19.31 9.18
CA VAL A 299 1.51 -19.50 10.55
C VAL A 299 2.67 -19.68 11.54
N LYS A 300 3.68 -20.48 11.18
CA LYS A 300 4.86 -20.68 12.01
C LYS A 300 5.61 -19.37 12.26
N LEU A 301 5.89 -18.61 11.20
CA LEU A 301 6.55 -17.30 11.29
C LEU A 301 5.78 -16.35 12.22
N VAL A 302 4.46 -16.20 12.00
CA VAL A 302 3.63 -15.32 12.83
C VAL A 302 3.68 -15.72 14.29
N ASN A 303 3.56 -17.02 14.58
CA ASN A 303 3.64 -17.52 15.96
C ASN A 303 5.02 -17.26 16.60
N GLU A 304 6.11 -17.44 15.86
CA GLU A 304 7.46 -17.14 16.34
C GLU A 304 7.64 -15.64 16.66
N LEU A 305 7.12 -14.75 15.81
CA LEU A 305 7.18 -13.30 16.01
C LEU A 305 6.33 -12.83 17.20
N TYR A 306 5.18 -13.45 17.44
CA TYR A 306 4.28 -13.11 18.55
C TYR A 306 4.72 -13.69 19.90
N LYS A 307 5.34 -14.89 19.90
CA LYS A 307 5.67 -15.65 21.10
C LYS A 307 6.36 -14.84 22.22
N PRO A 308 7.33 -13.95 21.96
CA PRO A 308 7.97 -13.16 23.01
C PRO A 308 7.03 -12.19 23.73
N PHE A 309 5.93 -11.79 23.09
CA PHE A 309 5.01 -10.77 23.55
C PHE A 309 3.62 -11.30 23.87
N ASP A 310 3.39 -12.61 23.67
CA ASP A 310 2.08 -13.27 23.75
C ASP A 310 1.36 -12.98 25.09
N LYS A 311 2.07 -13.12 26.20
CA LYS A 311 1.52 -12.88 27.54
C LYS A 311 1.06 -11.46 27.72
N GLU A 312 1.85 -10.47 27.29
CA GLU A 312 1.54 -9.06 27.43
C GLU A 312 0.40 -8.63 26.49
N LEU A 313 0.46 -9.07 25.23
CA LEU A 313 -0.51 -8.65 24.21
C LEU A 313 -1.89 -9.30 24.36
N ASN A 314 -1.98 -10.41 25.09
CA ASN A 314 -3.25 -11.10 25.38
C ASN A 314 -3.73 -10.92 26.82
N GLU A 315 -3.11 -10.03 27.60
CA GLU A 315 -3.59 -9.69 28.94
C GLU A 315 -4.97 -9.05 28.85
N VAL A 316 -5.94 -9.60 29.60
CA VAL A 316 -7.29 -9.02 29.69
C VAL A 316 -7.23 -7.79 30.59
N LEU A 317 -7.32 -6.60 30.00
CA LEU A 317 -7.29 -5.32 30.71
C LEU A 317 -8.68 -4.87 31.19
N GLY A 318 -9.74 -5.41 30.61
CA GLY A 318 -11.11 -5.08 30.94
C GLY A 318 -12.12 -5.79 30.04
N GLU A 319 -13.37 -5.69 30.41
CA GLU A 319 -14.50 -6.23 29.66
C GLU A 319 -15.49 -5.13 29.34
N THR A 320 -16.04 -5.10 28.12
CA THR A 320 -17.14 -4.22 27.74
C THR A 320 -18.44 -5.01 27.71
N LYS A 321 -19.54 -4.40 28.17
CA LYS A 321 -20.87 -5.04 28.14
C LYS A 321 -21.57 -4.90 26.81
N ASN A 322 -21.22 -3.88 26.04
CA ASN A 322 -21.78 -3.59 24.72
C ASN A 322 -20.64 -3.24 23.75
N ILE A 323 -20.86 -3.51 22.49
CA ILE A 323 -20.00 -3.11 21.36
C ILE A 323 -20.49 -1.75 20.86
#